data_92fcaaf6f362c68be94f1242d1fa4754
#
_entry.id   92fcaaf6f362c68be94f1242d1fa4754
#
_cell.length_a   1.000
_cell.length_b   1.000
_cell.length_c   1.000
_cell.angle_alpha   90.00
_cell.angle_beta   90.00
_cell.angle_gamma   90.00
#
_symmetry.space_group_name_H-M   'P 1'
#
loop_
_entity.id
_entity.type
_entity.pdbx_description
1 polymer ?
#
loop_
_entity_poly.entity_id
_entity_poly.type
_entity_poly.pdbx_seq_one_letter_code
_entity_poly.pdbx_strand_id
1 'polypeptide(L)'
;NNYRGGYKYCYCTKSSHFRHIVEEALKNDIHLETSSAFDMPMIDALEKKGVLDKKITVICNGFKTFQYKQYIIDMLHDGYQNIIPVLDNKEEFNLYDDELDIPCNLGIRIAAEEQPDSQFYTSRLGIPLEDVIDFYKAKIAENPNFKVKLLHFFINSGISDTPYYWNELEKYVTLYC
;
A
#
# COMPACT_ATOMS: atom_id res chain seq x y z
N ASN A 1 13.26 -20.57 -12.32
CA ASN A 1 13.03 -19.16 -11.99
C ASN A 1 14.27 -18.55 -11.37
N ASN A 2 14.82 -17.52 -11.98
CA ASN A 2 16.00 -16.80 -11.49
C ASN A 2 15.63 -15.61 -10.56
N TYR A 3 14.39 -15.58 -10.03
CA TYR A 3 13.98 -14.54 -9.12
C TYR A 3 14.80 -14.62 -7.82
N ARG A 4 15.47 -13.53 -7.49
CA ARG A 4 16.36 -13.40 -6.32
C ARG A 4 15.83 -12.43 -5.28
N GLY A 5 14.65 -11.88 -5.50
CA GLY A 5 13.99 -10.96 -4.57
C GLY A 5 13.39 -11.68 -3.36
N GLY A 6 13.16 -10.93 -2.30
CA GLY A 6 12.43 -11.40 -1.12
C GLY A 6 10.92 -11.47 -1.37
N TYR A 7 10.23 -12.25 -0.56
CA TYR A 7 8.76 -12.31 -0.51
C TYR A 7 8.29 -11.87 0.88
N LYS A 8 7.28 -11.00 0.91
CA LYS A 8 6.64 -10.57 2.15
C LYS A 8 5.13 -10.78 2.02
N TYR A 9 4.56 -11.56 2.92
CA TYR A 9 3.12 -11.67 3.02
C TYR A 9 2.58 -10.60 3.95
N CYS A 10 1.54 -9.87 3.51
CA CYS A 10 0.85 -8.87 4.29
C CYS A 10 -0.59 -9.32 4.53
N TYR A 11 -0.97 -9.46 5.80
CA TYR A 11 -2.34 -9.79 6.17
C TYR A 11 -3.21 -8.55 6.04
N CYS A 12 -4.27 -8.64 5.24
CA CYS A 12 -5.24 -7.57 5.08
C CYS A 12 -6.21 -7.56 6.26
N THR A 13 -6.12 -6.55 7.12
CA THR A 13 -6.95 -6.40 8.33
C THR A 13 -8.43 -6.30 8.01
N LYS A 14 -8.79 -5.83 6.82
CA LYS A 14 -10.16 -5.80 6.31
C LYS A 14 -10.83 -7.18 6.30
N SER A 15 -10.07 -8.26 6.14
CA SER A 15 -10.61 -9.63 6.13
C SER A 15 -11.11 -10.03 7.52
N SER A 16 -10.39 -9.66 8.57
CA SER A 16 -10.83 -9.86 9.96
C SER A 16 -10.00 -8.97 10.90
N HIS A 17 -10.68 -8.21 11.74
CA HIS A 17 -10.09 -7.35 12.77
C HIS A 17 -9.96 -8.05 14.12
N PHE A 18 -10.27 -9.34 14.21
CA PHE A 18 -10.16 -10.04 15.49
C PHE A 18 -8.72 -10.07 15.96
N ARG A 19 -8.50 -9.58 17.16
CA ARG A 19 -7.17 -9.42 17.76
C ARG A 19 -6.34 -10.70 17.69
N HIS A 20 -6.90 -11.85 18.04
CA HIS A 20 -6.20 -13.13 18.07
C HIS A 20 -5.71 -13.56 16.67
N ILE A 21 -6.43 -13.19 15.60
CA ILE A 21 -6.01 -13.50 14.22
C ILE A 21 -4.83 -12.61 13.83
N VAL A 22 -4.89 -11.32 14.16
CA VAL A 22 -3.78 -10.39 13.87
C VAL A 22 -2.54 -10.76 14.68
N GLU A 23 -2.69 -11.08 15.97
CA GLU A 23 -1.59 -11.53 16.82
C GLU A 23 -0.96 -12.83 16.29
N GLU A 24 -1.76 -13.75 15.76
CA GLU A 24 -1.25 -15.00 15.19
C GLU A 24 -0.50 -14.74 13.86
N ALA A 25 -0.99 -13.83 13.03
CA ALA A 25 -0.26 -13.40 11.85
C ALA A 25 1.11 -12.82 12.21
N LEU A 26 1.17 -11.93 13.19
CA LEU A 26 2.41 -11.29 13.64
C LEU A 26 3.43 -12.29 14.20
N LYS A 27 2.99 -13.31 14.93
CA LYS A 27 3.87 -14.39 15.45
C LYS A 27 4.53 -15.22 14.34
N ASN A 28 3.93 -15.21 13.14
CA ASN A 28 4.43 -15.95 11.98
C ASN A 28 5.16 -15.04 10.98
N ASP A 29 5.69 -13.90 11.42
CA ASP A 29 6.41 -12.91 10.61
C ASP A 29 5.59 -12.38 9.43
N ILE A 30 4.25 -12.41 9.55
CA ILE A 30 3.33 -11.85 8.57
C ILE A 30 3.17 -10.36 8.86
N HIS A 31 3.39 -9.55 7.83
CA HIS A 31 3.19 -8.12 7.86
C HIS A 31 1.72 -7.74 7.77
N LEU A 32 1.38 -6.44 7.80
CA LEU A 32 0.00 -5.97 7.80
C LEU A 32 -0.29 -5.11 6.57
N GLU A 33 -1.52 -5.19 6.10
CA GLU A 33 -2.13 -4.24 5.19
C GLU A 33 -3.41 -3.70 5.83
N THR A 34 -3.50 -2.38 5.94
CA THR A 34 -4.66 -1.65 6.47
C THR A 34 -5.43 -0.98 5.35
N SER A 35 -6.69 -0.69 5.56
CA SER A 35 -7.54 -0.08 4.55
C SER A 35 -8.37 1.10 5.05
N SER A 36 -8.20 1.46 6.32
CA SER A 36 -8.96 2.56 6.92
C SER A 36 -8.31 3.14 8.18
N ALA A 37 -8.78 4.31 8.59
CA ALA A 37 -8.39 4.93 9.86
C ALA A 37 -8.67 4.05 11.09
N PHE A 38 -9.66 3.17 11.01
CA PHE A 38 -10.04 2.30 12.14
C PHE A 38 -9.01 1.21 12.45
N ASP A 39 -8.17 0.86 11.48
CA ASP A 39 -7.13 -0.14 11.66
C ASP A 39 -5.94 0.40 12.48
N MET A 40 -5.67 1.70 12.41
CA MET A 40 -4.47 2.30 12.97
C MET A 40 -4.41 2.26 14.51
N PRO A 41 -5.50 2.54 15.26
CA PRO A 41 -5.50 2.36 16.71
C PRO A 41 -5.28 0.92 17.17
N MET A 42 -5.67 -0.07 16.36
CA MET A 42 -5.40 -1.48 16.64
C MET A 42 -3.89 -1.76 16.57
N ILE A 43 -3.20 -1.24 15.54
CA ILE A 43 -1.75 -1.39 15.37
C ILE A 43 -1.01 -0.76 16.55
N ASP A 44 -1.35 0.48 16.90
CA ASP A 44 -0.79 1.19 18.05
C ASP A 44 -1.00 0.42 19.37
N ALA A 45 -2.20 -0.16 19.57
CA ALA A 45 -2.48 -0.96 20.75
C ALA A 45 -1.69 -2.27 20.80
N LEU A 46 -1.38 -2.88 19.67
CA LEU A 46 -0.53 -4.10 19.59
C LEU A 46 0.93 -3.77 19.87
N GLU A 47 1.44 -2.64 19.40
CA GLU A 47 2.78 -2.15 19.68
C GLU A 47 2.95 -1.87 21.17
N LYS A 48 2.06 -1.08 21.77
CA LYS A 48 2.06 -0.75 23.21
C LYS A 48 2.03 -1.98 24.13
N LYS A 49 1.51 -3.11 23.63
CA LYS A 49 1.52 -4.40 24.34
C LYS A 49 2.77 -5.24 24.07
N GLY A 50 3.69 -4.76 23.25
CA GLY A 50 4.89 -5.49 22.86
C GLY A 50 4.62 -6.70 21.94
N VAL A 51 3.46 -6.74 21.28
CA VAL A 51 3.11 -7.81 20.32
C VAL A 51 3.59 -7.47 18.92
N LEU A 52 3.73 -6.18 18.61
CA LEU A 52 4.15 -5.68 17.32
C LEU A 52 5.43 -4.85 17.48
N ASP A 53 6.40 -5.08 16.60
CA ASP A 53 7.63 -4.28 16.50
C ASP A 53 7.44 -3.18 15.44
N LYS A 54 7.93 -1.96 15.71
CA LYS A 54 7.88 -0.82 14.77
C LYS A 54 8.65 -1.05 13.45
N LYS A 55 9.40 -2.12 13.34
CA LYS A 55 10.05 -2.56 12.09
C LYS A 55 9.12 -3.31 11.14
N ILE A 56 7.93 -3.68 11.61
CA ILE A 56 6.95 -4.34 10.75
C ILE A 56 6.61 -3.47 9.54
N THR A 57 6.36 -4.11 8.41
CA THR A 57 5.80 -3.43 7.24
C THR A 57 4.30 -3.29 7.41
N VAL A 58 3.79 -2.05 7.30
CA VAL A 58 2.35 -1.77 7.26
C VAL A 58 2.04 -1.04 5.96
N ILE A 59 1.34 -1.71 5.08
CA ILE A 59 0.86 -1.13 3.82
C ILE A 59 -0.47 -0.44 4.10
N CYS A 60 -0.50 0.89 3.99
CA CYS A 60 -1.70 1.69 4.22
C CYS A 60 -2.42 1.93 2.90
N ASN A 61 -3.30 0.99 2.54
CA ASN A 61 -4.10 1.02 1.32
C ASN A 61 -5.46 1.69 1.55
N GLY A 62 -6.23 1.94 0.49
CA GLY A 62 -7.55 2.54 0.53
C GLY A 62 -7.54 4.07 0.64
N PHE A 63 -8.71 4.68 0.48
CA PHE A 63 -8.90 6.12 0.47
C PHE A 63 -8.46 6.77 1.80
N LYS A 64 -7.62 7.82 1.70
CA LYS A 64 -7.05 8.51 2.86
C LYS A 64 -7.99 9.62 3.33
N THR A 65 -8.85 9.31 4.30
CA THR A 65 -9.54 10.35 5.07
C THR A 65 -8.51 11.19 5.83
N PHE A 66 -8.91 12.40 6.24
CA PHE A 66 -8.06 13.25 7.08
C PHE A 66 -7.51 12.50 8.30
N GLN A 67 -8.36 11.75 9.01
CA GLN A 67 -7.96 10.99 10.20
C GLN A 67 -7.00 9.85 9.86
N TYR A 68 -7.18 9.16 8.73
CA TYR A 68 -6.29 8.08 8.33
C TYR A 68 -4.90 8.62 7.98
N LYS A 69 -4.84 9.71 7.21
CA LYS A 69 -3.60 10.42 6.92
C LYS A 69 -2.89 10.83 8.22
N GLN A 70 -3.60 11.44 9.16
CA GLN A 70 -3.02 11.89 10.42
C GLN A 70 -2.40 10.75 11.21
N TYR A 71 -3.10 9.62 11.36
CA TYR A 71 -2.52 8.44 12.00
C TYR A 71 -1.25 7.92 11.31
N ILE A 72 -1.22 7.91 9.98
CA ILE A 72 -0.03 7.50 9.21
C ILE A 72 1.14 8.43 9.53
N ILE A 73 0.93 9.74 9.53
CA ILE A 73 1.95 10.74 9.84
C ILE A 73 2.44 10.60 11.29
N ASP A 74 1.52 10.47 12.24
CA ASP A 74 1.84 10.29 13.65
C ASP A 74 2.71 9.05 13.89
N MET A 75 2.38 7.93 13.25
CA MET A 75 3.15 6.69 13.36
C MET A 75 4.54 6.81 12.73
N LEU A 76 4.67 7.52 11.60
CA LEU A 76 5.98 7.80 11.00
C LEU A 76 6.86 8.62 11.97
N HIS A 77 6.32 9.67 12.58
CA HIS A 77 7.02 10.46 13.60
C HIS A 77 7.31 9.66 14.88
N ASP A 78 6.46 8.71 15.25
CA ASP A 78 6.67 7.82 16.40
C ASP A 78 7.71 6.70 16.12
N GLY A 79 8.33 6.73 14.95
CA GLY A 79 9.48 5.88 14.60
C GLY A 79 9.14 4.52 13.99
N TYR A 80 7.93 4.35 13.46
CA TYR A 80 7.65 3.19 12.61
C TYR A 80 8.46 3.28 11.32
N GLN A 81 9.23 2.24 11.01
CA GLN A 81 10.24 2.29 9.96
C GLN A 81 9.71 1.93 8.56
N ASN A 82 8.62 1.19 8.49
CA ASN A 82 8.11 0.63 7.24
C ASN A 82 6.60 0.83 7.07
N ILE A 83 6.10 2.02 7.44
CA ILE A 83 4.75 2.46 7.06
C ILE A 83 4.82 2.90 5.61
N ILE A 84 3.97 2.34 4.76
CA ILE A 84 3.93 2.62 3.31
C ILE A 84 2.51 3.08 2.95
N PRO A 85 2.23 4.39 2.95
CA PRO A 85 0.99 4.89 2.39
C PRO A 85 0.93 4.64 0.88
N VAL A 86 -0.15 4.03 0.44
CA VAL A 86 -0.41 3.75 -0.98
C VAL A 86 -1.31 4.84 -1.54
N LEU A 87 -0.81 5.61 -2.48
CA LEU A 87 -1.55 6.70 -3.13
C LEU A 87 -2.63 6.13 -4.04
N ASP A 88 -3.88 6.45 -3.78
CA ASP A 88 -5.03 6.07 -4.59
C ASP A 88 -5.33 7.06 -5.73
N ASN A 89 -4.72 8.25 -5.67
CA ASN A 89 -4.78 9.30 -6.70
C ASN A 89 -3.58 10.24 -6.55
N LYS A 90 -3.39 11.15 -7.52
CA LYS A 90 -2.25 12.08 -7.54
C LYS A 90 -2.33 13.14 -6.44
N GLU A 91 -3.53 13.55 -6.07
CA GLU A 91 -3.78 14.59 -5.08
C GLU A 91 -3.41 14.16 -3.66
N GLU A 92 -3.50 12.86 -3.37
CA GLU A 92 -3.08 12.32 -2.05
C GLU A 92 -1.61 12.58 -1.74
N PHE A 93 -0.75 12.72 -2.74
CA PHE A 93 0.66 13.03 -2.51
C PHE A 93 0.84 14.35 -1.76
N ASN A 94 0.08 15.37 -2.11
CA ASN A 94 0.18 16.68 -1.48
C ASN A 94 -0.14 16.62 0.03
N LEU A 95 -0.98 15.66 0.45
CA LEU A 95 -1.30 15.48 1.88
C LEU A 95 -0.08 15.10 2.73
N TYR A 96 0.91 14.46 2.12
CA TYR A 96 2.15 14.06 2.79
C TYR A 96 3.27 15.06 2.53
N ASP A 97 3.36 15.62 1.33
CA ASP A 97 4.40 16.58 0.93
C ASP A 97 4.32 17.87 1.76
N ASP A 98 3.10 18.32 2.12
CA ASP A 98 2.86 19.50 2.91
C ASP A 98 3.17 19.33 4.41
N GLU A 99 3.16 18.10 4.93
CA GLU A 99 3.21 17.87 6.40
C GLU A 99 4.38 16.98 6.86
N LEU A 100 5.00 16.19 5.97
CA LEU A 100 6.11 15.31 6.35
C LEU A 100 7.46 15.98 6.13
N ASP A 101 8.20 16.13 7.21
CA ASP A 101 9.59 16.59 7.23
C ASP A 101 10.61 15.45 7.40
N ILE A 102 10.15 14.20 7.37
CA ILE A 102 10.94 12.97 7.52
C ILE A 102 10.81 12.07 6.30
N PRO A 103 11.82 11.20 6.04
CA PRO A 103 11.74 10.27 4.91
C PRO A 103 10.55 9.31 5.00
N CYS A 104 9.82 9.19 3.90
CA CYS A 104 8.67 8.32 3.75
C CYS A 104 8.76 7.43 2.51
N ASN A 105 8.50 6.14 2.68
CA ASN A 105 8.33 5.21 1.57
C ASN A 105 6.88 5.24 1.10
N LEU A 106 6.65 5.42 -0.19
CA LEU A 106 5.32 5.48 -0.80
C LEU A 106 5.02 4.22 -1.62
N GLY A 107 3.76 3.85 -1.65
CA GLY A 107 3.19 3.00 -2.69
C GLY A 107 2.40 3.83 -3.69
N ILE A 108 2.33 3.38 -4.94
CA ILE A 108 1.44 3.92 -5.95
C ILE A 108 0.47 2.83 -6.35
N ARG A 109 -0.82 3.08 -6.18
CA ARG A 109 -1.85 2.21 -6.72
C ARG A 109 -2.10 2.56 -8.17
N ILE A 110 -2.00 1.55 -9.02
CA ILE A 110 -2.27 1.67 -10.45
C ILE A 110 -3.70 1.22 -10.70
N ALA A 111 -4.46 2.01 -11.44
CA ALA A 111 -5.80 1.66 -11.88
C ALA A 111 -5.70 0.45 -12.83
N ALA A 112 -6.40 -0.65 -12.50
CA ALA A 112 -6.50 -1.78 -13.40
C ALA A 112 -7.35 -1.41 -14.62
N GLU A 113 -6.94 -1.86 -15.80
CA GLU A 113 -7.76 -1.76 -17.01
C GLU A 113 -9.01 -2.62 -16.87
N GLU A 114 -10.11 -2.19 -17.48
CA GLU A 114 -11.35 -2.96 -17.48
C GLU A 114 -11.17 -4.29 -18.22
N GLN A 115 -11.62 -5.37 -17.59
CA GLN A 115 -11.76 -6.64 -18.31
C GLN A 115 -12.88 -6.50 -19.34
N PRO A 116 -12.66 -6.86 -20.62
CA PRO A 116 -13.65 -6.66 -21.70
C PRO A 116 -15.02 -7.28 -21.43
N ASP A 117 -15.10 -8.34 -20.64
CA ASP A 117 -16.33 -9.08 -20.35
C ASP A 117 -16.79 -8.98 -18.88
N SER A 118 -16.23 -8.06 -18.10
CA SER A 118 -16.60 -7.92 -16.68
C SER A 118 -17.96 -7.24 -16.55
N GLN A 119 -18.95 -7.96 -16.00
CA GLN A 119 -20.24 -7.41 -15.59
C GLN A 119 -20.15 -6.58 -14.30
N PHE A 120 -19.00 -6.54 -13.65
CA PHE A 120 -18.77 -5.88 -12.39
C PHE A 120 -17.85 -4.70 -12.54
N TYR A 121 -18.14 -3.71 -11.71
CA TYR A 121 -17.42 -2.46 -11.59
C TYR A 121 -15.92 -2.68 -11.30
N THR A 122 -15.06 -2.19 -12.16
CA THR A 122 -13.62 -2.08 -11.89
C THR A 122 -13.34 -0.95 -10.91
N SER A 123 -12.31 -1.11 -10.10
CA SER A 123 -11.94 -0.10 -9.12
C SER A 123 -11.61 1.24 -9.81
N ARG A 124 -12.31 2.31 -9.42
CA ARG A 124 -11.97 3.69 -9.83
C ARG A 124 -10.78 4.26 -9.08
N LEU A 125 -10.20 3.49 -8.16
CA LEU A 125 -9.05 3.89 -7.37
C LEU A 125 -7.78 3.55 -8.13
N GLY A 126 -6.80 4.40 -7.99
CA GLY A 126 -5.49 4.26 -8.60
C GLY A 126 -5.20 5.36 -9.64
N ILE A 127 -3.91 5.50 -9.92
CA ILE A 127 -3.41 6.39 -10.97
C ILE A 127 -3.39 5.60 -12.28
N PRO A 128 -3.90 6.13 -13.39
CA PRO A 128 -3.79 5.49 -14.70
C PRO A 128 -2.35 5.13 -15.04
N LEU A 129 -2.12 3.98 -15.65
CA LEU A 129 -0.77 3.46 -15.93
C LEU A 129 0.07 4.46 -16.73
N GLU A 130 -0.51 5.08 -17.73
CA GLU A 130 0.12 6.10 -18.59
C GLU A 130 0.57 7.35 -17.83
N ASP A 131 -0.06 7.65 -16.71
CA ASP A 131 0.21 8.84 -15.91
C ASP A 131 1.28 8.64 -14.83
N VAL A 132 1.60 7.40 -14.49
CA VAL A 132 2.45 7.08 -13.34
C VAL A 132 3.86 7.64 -13.49
N ILE A 133 4.47 7.48 -14.67
CA ILE A 133 5.85 7.94 -14.91
C ILE A 133 5.94 9.46 -14.85
N ASP A 134 5.01 10.16 -15.47
CA ASP A 134 5.00 11.63 -15.48
C ASP A 134 4.74 12.19 -14.08
N PHE A 135 3.82 11.59 -13.36
CA PHE A 135 3.57 11.93 -11.95
C PHE A 135 4.82 11.70 -11.08
N TYR A 136 5.46 10.53 -11.21
CA TYR A 136 6.69 10.21 -10.47
C TYR A 136 7.79 11.24 -10.74
N LYS A 137 8.06 11.54 -12.03
CA LYS A 137 9.09 12.52 -12.42
C LYS A 137 8.77 13.94 -11.93
N ALA A 138 7.51 14.33 -11.99
CA ALA A 138 7.11 15.70 -11.64
C ALA A 138 7.08 15.96 -10.13
N LYS A 139 6.82 14.94 -9.31
CA LYS A 139 6.52 15.12 -7.88
C LYS A 139 7.47 14.38 -6.94
N ILE A 140 7.99 13.22 -7.33
CA ILE A 140 8.67 12.32 -6.39
C ILE A 140 10.16 12.18 -6.71
N ALA A 141 10.55 12.08 -7.97
CA ALA A 141 11.91 11.72 -8.38
C ALA A 141 13.00 12.60 -7.75
N GLU A 142 12.78 13.91 -7.68
CA GLU A 142 13.72 14.89 -7.13
C GLU A 142 13.41 15.25 -5.65
N ASN A 143 12.37 14.66 -5.06
CA ASN A 143 12.01 14.94 -3.68
C ASN A 143 12.81 14.06 -2.72
N PRO A 144 13.68 14.64 -1.86
CA PRO A 144 14.58 13.86 -1.01
C PRO A 144 13.85 13.07 0.08
N ASN A 145 12.63 13.48 0.44
CA ASN A 145 11.85 12.87 1.52
C ASN A 145 11.04 11.66 1.07
N PHE A 146 10.80 11.49 -0.24
CA PHE A 146 9.91 10.43 -0.71
C PHE A 146 10.61 9.45 -1.63
N LYS A 147 10.28 8.16 -1.44
CA LYS A 147 10.75 7.07 -2.32
C LYS A 147 9.60 6.13 -2.64
N VAL A 148 9.36 5.84 -3.91
CA VAL A 148 8.43 4.78 -4.30
C VAL A 148 9.07 3.42 -4.01
N LYS A 149 8.41 2.62 -3.18
CA LYS A 149 8.83 1.27 -2.78
C LYS A 149 7.85 0.20 -3.21
N LEU A 150 6.66 0.57 -3.64
CA LEU A 150 5.58 -0.35 -3.94
C LEU A 150 4.77 0.16 -5.12
N LEU A 151 4.55 -0.70 -6.11
CA LEU A 151 3.44 -0.57 -7.04
C LEU A 151 2.35 -1.53 -6.59
N HIS A 152 1.15 -1.02 -6.44
CA HIS A 152 -0.02 -1.78 -6.00
C HIS A 152 -1.05 -1.84 -7.12
N PHE A 153 -1.61 -3.02 -7.35
CA PHE A 153 -2.77 -3.19 -8.23
C PHE A 153 -3.74 -4.19 -7.63
N PHE A 154 -4.97 -4.15 -8.06
CA PHE A 154 -6.03 -5.02 -7.59
C PHE A 154 -6.86 -5.52 -8.76
N ILE A 155 -7.01 -6.84 -8.85
CA ILE A 155 -7.86 -7.52 -9.83
C ILE A 155 -9.11 -8.02 -9.11
N ASN A 156 -10.25 -7.44 -9.42
CA ASN A 156 -11.51 -7.67 -8.69
C ASN A 156 -12.20 -9.01 -9.03
N SER A 157 -11.94 -9.55 -10.21
CA SER A 157 -12.62 -10.76 -10.72
C SER A 157 -12.09 -12.09 -10.17
N GLY A 158 -11.10 -12.03 -9.26
CA GLY A 158 -10.32 -13.22 -8.91
C GLY A 158 -9.44 -13.70 -10.07
N ILE A 159 -8.70 -14.78 -9.86
CA ILE A 159 -7.84 -15.35 -10.90
C ILE A 159 -8.65 -16.39 -11.67
N SER A 160 -9.66 -15.96 -12.41
CA SER A 160 -10.43 -16.82 -13.33
C SER A 160 -9.76 -16.94 -14.69
N ASP A 161 -9.02 -15.91 -15.10
CA ASP A 161 -8.23 -15.86 -16.33
C ASP A 161 -6.74 -15.67 -16.00
N THR A 162 -6.00 -16.77 -16.03
CA THR A 162 -4.56 -16.77 -15.73
C THR A 162 -3.74 -15.95 -16.74
N PRO A 163 -3.96 -16.04 -18.08
CA PRO A 163 -3.30 -15.18 -19.04
C PRO A 163 -3.51 -13.70 -18.79
N TYR A 164 -4.72 -13.27 -18.47
CA TYR A 164 -5.01 -11.89 -18.14
C TYR A 164 -4.23 -11.43 -16.90
N TYR A 165 -4.22 -12.21 -15.83
CA TYR A 165 -3.48 -11.90 -14.61
C TYR A 165 -1.98 -11.71 -14.87
N TRP A 166 -1.36 -12.60 -15.62
CA TRP A 166 0.07 -12.50 -15.93
C TRP A 166 0.39 -11.34 -16.84
N ASN A 167 -0.48 -11.02 -17.79
CA ASN A 167 -0.32 -9.86 -18.67
C ASN A 167 -0.37 -8.54 -17.87
N GLU A 168 -1.32 -8.43 -16.92
CA GLU A 168 -1.38 -7.27 -16.03
C GLU A 168 -0.10 -7.18 -15.16
N LEU A 169 0.32 -8.27 -14.54
CA LEU A 169 1.53 -8.29 -13.72
C LEU A 169 2.77 -7.87 -14.53
N GLU A 170 2.91 -8.31 -15.78
CA GLU A 170 4.03 -7.95 -16.65
C GLU A 170 4.10 -6.44 -16.90
N LYS A 171 2.97 -5.78 -17.12
CA LYS A 171 2.91 -4.31 -17.26
C LYS A 171 3.51 -3.60 -16.04
N TYR A 172 3.13 -4.04 -14.83
CA TYR A 172 3.60 -3.41 -13.60
C TYR A 172 5.07 -3.73 -13.30
N VAL A 173 5.53 -4.93 -13.61
CA VAL A 173 6.96 -5.28 -13.51
C VAL A 173 7.79 -4.43 -14.46
N THR A 174 7.33 -4.27 -15.70
CA THR A 174 8.01 -3.42 -16.71
C THR A 174 8.06 -1.96 -16.28
N LEU A 175 6.99 -1.45 -15.68
CA LEU A 175 6.95 -0.09 -15.15
C LEU A 175 7.93 0.11 -13.98
N TYR A 176 8.11 -0.91 -13.14
CA TYR A 176 8.95 -0.84 -11.95
C TYR A 176 10.45 -0.92 -12.27
N CYS A 177 10.83 -1.62 -13.33
CA CYS A 177 12.24 -1.80 -13.77
C CYS A 177 12.75 -0.64 -14.61
#